data_463ffacf1f321462f61bb433508b8048
#
_entry.id   463ffacf1f321462f61bb433508b8048
#
_cell.length_a   1.000
_cell.length_b   1.000
_cell.length_c   1.000
_cell.angle_alpha   90.00
_cell.angle_beta   90.00
_cell.angle_gamma   90.00
#
_symmetry.space_group_name_H-M   'P 1'
#
loop_
_entity.id
_entity.type
_entity.pdbx_description
1 polymer ?
#
loop_
_entity_poly.entity_id
_entity_poly.type
_entity_poly.pdbx_seq_one_letter_code
_entity_poly.pdbx_strand_id
1 'polypeptide(L)'
;MIKFGDLQADLPTYQNTGALKVDNVIPLVDGYKSFPGFVELSDVATTTNPVGLFTSIGASGITNYAGDESKLYQMDSNGDFQDKSRSGGYNNVTTEGSKDYWSFAKFGNNVLATNFADNIQKFEEGTDTAFSDRVSLKAKY
;
A
#
# COMPACT_ATOMS: atom_id res chain seq x y z
N MET A 1 -23.96 -29.00 -8.46
CA MET A 1 -23.78 -27.56 -8.18
C MET A 1 -24.92 -27.13 -7.27
N ILE A 2 -24.65 -26.67 -6.09
CA ILE A 2 -25.67 -26.14 -5.18
C ILE A 2 -25.87 -24.66 -5.60
N LYS A 3 -27.08 -24.32 -6.03
CA LYS A 3 -27.44 -22.93 -6.32
C LYS A 3 -27.80 -22.28 -4.98
N PHE A 4 -27.03 -21.33 -4.57
CA PHE A 4 -27.38 -20.42 -3.47
C PHE A 4 -28.26 -19.33 -4.06
N GLY A 5 -29.36 -19.01 -3.39
CA GLY A 5 -30.19 -17.85 -3.75
C GLY A 5 -29.48 -16.54 -3.43
N ASP A 6 -30.09 -15.42 -3.81
CA ASP A 6 -29.59 -14.08 -3.53
C ASP A 6 -29.42 -13.87 -2.02
N LEU A 7 -28.49 -12.98 -1.66
CA LEU A 7 -28.34 -12.53 -0.27
C LEU A 7 -29.58 -11.72 0.12
N GLN A 8 -30.34 -12.19 1.09
CA GLN A 8 -31.57 -11.60 1.60
C GLN A 8 -31.50 -11.45 3.11
N ALA A 9 -30.48 -10.71 3.58
CA ALA A 9 -30.20 -10.54 5.00
C ALA A 9 -31.36 -9.86 5.79
N ASP A 10 -32.18 -9.09 5.10
CA ASP A 10 -33.27 -8.31 5.71
C ASP A 10 -34.58 -9.09 5.86
N LEU A 11 -34.68 -10.31 5.32
CA LEU A 11 -35.86 -11.13 5.44
C LEU A 11 -35.82 -11.98 6.73
N PRO A 12 -36.98 -12.14 7.39
CA PRO A 12 -37.08 -13.06 8.52
C PRO A 12 -36.72 -14.49 8.10
N THR A 13 -36.07 -15.23 8.98
CA THR A 13 -35.55 -16.58 8.69
C THR A 13 -36.59 -17.53 8.11
N TYR A 14 -37.87 -17.42 8.51
CA TYR A 14 -38.96 -18.26 8.05
C TYR A 14 -39.48 -17.92 6.64
N GLN A 15 -39.13 -16.74 6.11
CA GLN A 15 -39.48 -16.28 4.75
C GLN A 15 -38.27 -16.24 3.82
N ASN A 16 -37.08 -16.49 4.36
CA ASN A 16 -35.85 -16.38 3.60
C ASN A 16 -35.50 -17.68 2.90
N THR A 17 -35.59 -17.67 1.59
CA THR A 17 -35.17 -18.79 0.71
C THR A 17 -33.73 -18.59 0.20
N GLY A 18 -33.10 -17.47 0.52
CA GLY A 18 -31.75 -17.12 0.11
C GLY A 18 -30.71 -17.25 1.23
N ALA A 19 -29.56 -16.68 1.03
CA ALA A 19 -28.48 -16.66 2.01
C ALA A 19 -28.67 -15.53 3.04
N LEU A 20 -28.54 -15.86 4.33
CA LEU A 20 -28.55 -14.88 5.42
C LEU A 20 -27.18 -14.22 5.61
N LYS A 21 -26.12 -14.99 5.32
CA LYS A 21 -24.74 -14.55 5.48
C LYS A 21 -23.87 -15.26 4.45
N VAL A 22 -23.01 -14.53 3.81
CA VAL A 22 -21.98 -15.04 2.89
C VAL A 22 -20.64 -14.39 3.21
N ASP A 23 -19.64 -15.21 3.45
CA ASP A 23 -18.28 -14.78 3.77
C ASP A 23 -17.30 -15.35 2.74
N ASN A 24 -16.25 -14.59 2.43
CA ASN A 24 -15.17 -14.99 1.51
C ASN A 24 -15.66 -15.40 0.12
N VAL A 25 -16.64 -14.69 -0.42
CA VAL A 25 -17.19 -14.92 -1.75
C VAL A 25 -17.24 -13.66 -2.59
N ILE A 26 -17.18 -13.85 -3.90
CA ILE A 26 -17.41 -12.81 -4.91
C ILE A 26 -18.81 -13.06 -5.49
N PRO A 27 -19.73 -12.09 -5.43
CA PRO A 27 -21.04 -12.24 -6.03
C PRO A 27 -20.94 -12.30 -7.57
N LEU A 28 -21.69 -13.18 -8.18
CA LEU A 28 -21.86 -13.31 -9.62
C LEU A 28 -23.35 -13.16 -9.95
N VAL A 29 -23.68 -13.04 -11.23
CA VAL A 29 -25.08 -12.89 -11.70
C VAL A 29 -25.95 -14.05 -11.24
N ASP A 30 -25.41 -15.28 -11.22
CA ASP A 30 -26.18 -16.50 -10.92
C ASP A 30 -25.68 -17.20 -9.63
N GLY A 31 -25.01 -16.50 -8.73
CA GLY A 31 -24.52 -17.12 -7.50
C GLY A 31 -23.27 -16.48 -6.92
N TYR A 32 -22.43 -17.31 -6.31
CA TYR A 32 -21.21 -16.86 -5.64
C TYR A 32 -20.02 -17.72 -6.07
N LYS A 33 -18.87 -17.05 -6.23
CA LYS A 33 -17.58 -17.69 -6.43
C LYS A 33 -16.76 -17.54 -5.15
N SER A 34 -16.01 -18.58 -4.77
CA SER A 34 -15.07 -18.46 -3.67
C SER A 34 -14.04 -17.36 -3.95
N PHE A 35 -13.75 -16.55 -2.94
CA PHE A 35 -12.62 -15.63 -3.01
C PHE A 35 -11.32 -16.44 -3.06
N PRO A 36 -10.45 -16.24 -4.07
CA PRO A 36 -9.28 -17.08 -4.28
C PRO A 36 -8.18 -16.90 -3.23
N GLY A 37 -8.36 -15.96 -2.30
CA GLY A 37 -7.33 -15.55 -1.35
C GLY A 37 -6.42 -14.47 -1.93
N PHE A 38 -5.50 -14.02 -1.10
CA PHE A 38 -4.42 -13.12 -1.53
C PHE A 38 -3.25 -13.96 -2.03
N VAL A 39 -2.68 -13.52 -3.14
CA VAL A 39 -1.46 -14.09 -3.69
C VAL A 39 -0.36 -13.06 -3.46
N GLU A 40 0.81 -13.51 -3.04
CA GLU A 40 1.98 -12.67 -2.91
C GLU A 40 2.30 -12.03 -4.27
N LEU A 41 2.49 -10.71 -4.28
CA LEU A 41 2.76 -9.95 -5.50
C LEU A 41 4.25 -9.77 -5.73
N SER A 42 5.04 -9.69 -4.67
CA SER A 42 6.47 -9.42 -4.70
C SER A 42 7.24 -10.57 -4.07
N ASP A 43 8.24 -11.07 -4.78
CA ASP A 43 9.17 -12.09 -4.25
C ASP A 43 10.19 -11.46 -3.28
N VAL A 44 10.34 -10.13 -3.31
CA VAL A 44 11.22 -9.35 -2.42
C VAL A 44 10.38 -8.48 -1.50
N ALA A 45 10.29 -8.90 -0.25
CA ALA A 45 9.56 -8.17 0.78
C ALA A 45 10.35 -6.94 1.28
N THR A 46 9.64 -5.99 1.90
CA THR A 46 10.24 -4.94 2.72
C THR A 46 10.91 -5.54 3.96
N THR A 47 11.90 -4.86 4.53
CA THR A 47 12.67 -5.40 5.68
C THR A 47 11.78 -5.60 6.92
N THR A 48 10.84 -4.67 7.12
CA THR A 48 9.82 -4.73 8.19
C THR A 48 8.45 -4.40 7.61
N ASN A 49 7.41 -4.40 8.44
CA ASN A 49 6.05 -4.10 7.97
C ASN A 49 5.98 -2.69 7.36
N PRO A 50 5.39 -2.52 6.18
CA PRO A 50 5.21 -1.21 5.59
C PRO A 50 4.25 -0.36 6.43
N VAL A 51 4.67 0.87 6.72
CA VAL A 51 3.88 1.87 7.47
C VAL A 51 3.47 3.05 6.59
N GLY A 52 3.68 2.94 5.30
CA GLY A 52 3.20 3.87 4.28
C GLY A 52 3.28 3.25 2.90
N LEU A 53 2.24 3.48 2.10
CA LEU A 53 2.16 3.03 0.71
C LEU A 53 1.69 4.18 -0.17
N PHE A 54 2.22 4.26 -1.37
CA PHE A 54 1.86 5.29 -2.34
C PHE A 54 1.96 4.78 -3.77
N THR A 55 0.98 5.11 -4.58
CA THR A 55 0.99 4.83 -6.01
C THR A 55 1.16 6.13 -6.78
N SER A 56 2.25 6.22 -7.54
CA SER A 56 2.52 7.31 -8.47
C SER A 56 2.03 6.94 -9.86
N ILE A 57 1.31 7.85 -10.50
CA ILE A 57 0.91 7.74 -11.89
C ILE A 57 1.67 8.80 -12.67
N GLY A 58 2.54 8.39 -13.59
CA GLY A 58 3.39 9.24 -14.40
C GLY A 58 3.32 8.92 -15.88
N ALA A 59 4.08 9.64 -16.67
CA ALA A 59 4.18 9.40 -18.14
C ALA A 59 4.72 8.00 -18.46
N SER A 60 5.56 7.44 -17.59
CA SER A 60 6.14 6.09 -17.73
C SER A 60 5.24 4.98 -17.16
N GLY A 61 4.05 5.29 -16.64
CA GLY A 61 3.13 4.31 -16.10
C GLY A 61 2.88 4.48 -14.61
N ILE A 62 2.53 3.37 -13.98
CA ILE A 62 2.21 3.27 -12.55
C ILE A 62 3.43 2.72 -11.81
N THR A 63 3.82 3.40 -10.74
CA THR A 63 4.91 2.98 -9.86
C THR A 63 4.43 3.00 -8.42
N ASN A 64 4.68 1.92 -7.68
CA ASN A 64 4.34 1.81 -6.27
C ASN A 64 5.56 2.08 -5.40
N TYR A 65 5.34 2.82 -4.32
CA TYR A 65 6.32 3.12 -3.30
C TYR A 65 5.83 2.60 -1.96
N ALA A 66 6.77 2.16 -1.14
CA ALA A 66 6.50 1.74 0.23
C ALA A 66 7.53 2.37 1.17
N GLY A 67 7.11 2.63 2.39
CA GLY A 67 8.02 2.97 3.46
C GLY A 67 7.80 2.03 4.64
N ASP A 68 8.87 1.46 5.15
CA ASP A 68 8.86 0.69 6.39
C ASP A 68 9.42 1.52 7.56
N GLU A 69 9.76 0.88 8.66
CA GLU A 69 10.27 1.56 9.86
C GLU A 69 11.47 2.48 9.59
N SER A 70 12.36 2.13 8.66
CA SER A 70 13.63 2.82 8.45
C SER A 70 14.07 2.95 7.00
N LYS A 71 13.25 2.48 6.07
CA LYS A 71 13.59 2.44 4.66
C LYS A 71 12.46 2.90 3.76
N LEU A 72 12.84 3.33 2.56
CA LEU A 72 11.94 3.66 1.46
C LEU A 72 12.22 2.74 0.27
N TYR A 73 11.16 2.26 -0.36
CA TYR A 73 11.22 1.31 -1.45
C TYR A 73 10.46 1.83 -2.67
N GLN A 74 10.89 1.38 -3.83
CA GLN A 74 10.18 1.51 -5.09
C GLN A 74 9.97 0.13 -5.68
N MET A 75 8.77 -0.15 -6.16
CA MET A 75 8.49 -1.37 -6.90
C MET A 75 9.07 -1.29 -8.30
N ASP A 76 9.80 -2.32 -8.70
CA ASP A 76 10.38 -2.45 -10.04
C ASP A 76 9.38 -3.04 -11.05
N SER A 77 9.83 -3.25 -12.28
CA SER A 77 9.02 -3.82 -13.36
C SER A 77 8.62 -5.29 -13.15
N ASN A 78 9.30 -6.00 -12.26
CA ASN A 78 8.99 -7.38 -11.92
C ASN A 78 7.93 -7.48 -10.81
N GLY A 79 7.63 -6.36 -10.15
CA GLY A 79 6.75 -6.31 -8.99
C GLY A 79 7.49 -6.38 -7.66
N ASP A 80 8.83 -6.30 -7.66
CA ASP A 80 9.65 -6.44 -6.47
C ASP A 80 9.99 -5.08 -5.84
N PHE A 81 9.96 -5.02 -4.51
CA PHE A 81 10.35 -3.82 -3.77
C PHE A 81 11.86 -3.70 -3.67
N GLN A 82 12.41 -2.66 -4.31
CA GLN A 82 13.83 -2.32 -4.30
C GLN A 82 14.09 -1.20 -3.29
N ASP A 83 15.07 -1.38 -2.43
CA ASP A 83 15.51 -0.36 -1.47
C ASP A 83 16.04 0.87 -2.22
N LYS A 84 15.40 2.00 -2.00
CA LYS A 84 15.72 3.32 -2.56
C LYS A 84 16.02 4.34 -1.47
N SER A 85 16.32 3.90 -0.28
CA SER A 85 16.64 4.76 0.84
C SER A 85 17.87 5.61 0.55
N ARG A 86 17.93 6.80 1.17
CA ARG A 86 19.18 7.55 1.23
C ARG A 86 20.26 6.77 1.98
N SER A 87 21.52 7.14 1.77
CA SER A 87 22.62 6.62 2.58
C SER A 87 22.39 6.93 4.07
N GLY A 88 22.56 5.94 4.93
CA GLY A 88 22.34 6.05 6.36
C GLY A 88 20.91 5.75 6.84
N GLY A 89 19.97 5.52 5.92
CA GLY A 89 18.58 5.19 6.27
C GLY A 89 17.83 6.34 6.96
N TYR A 90 16.80 5.98 7.73
CA TYR A 90 15.91 6.91 8.41
C TYR A 90 15.74 6.56 9.89
N ASN A 91 15.25 7.53 10.68
CA ASN A 91 14.88 7.25 12.05
C ASN A 91 13.66 6.32 12.08
N ASN A 92 13.67 5.39 13.03
CA ASN A 92 12.57 4.44 13.17
C ASN A 92 11.25 5.17 13.49
N VAL A 93 10.25 4.98 12.61
CA VAL A 93 8.92 5.60 12.72
C VAL A 93 7.95 4.82 13.59
N THR A 94 8.29 3.60 13.99
CA THR A 94 7.42 2.70 14.75
C THR A 94 7.85 2.54 16.21
N THR A 95 8.51 3.53 16.79
CA THR A 95 8.75 3.53 18.23
C THR A 95 7.41 3.44 18.95
N GLU A 96 7.27 2.51 19.88
CA GLU A 96 6.03 2.26 20.61
C GLU A 96 5.48 3.56 21.21
N GLY A 97 4.23 3.90 20.86
CA GLY A 97 3.60 5.17 21.20
C GLY A 97 3.78 6.31 20.16
N SER A 98 4.59 6.12 19.14
CA SER A 98 4.67 7.02 17.99
C SER A 98 3.50 6.77 17.05
N LYS A 99 2.92 7.85 16.51
CA LYS A 99 1.94 7.78 15.41
C LYS A 99 2.60 8.07 14.07
N ASP A 100 3.92 7.99 14.02
CA ASP A 100 4.68 8.33 12.85
C ASP A 100 4.46 7.27 11.77
N TYR A 101 4.30 7.71 10.56
CA TYR A 101 4.11 6.91 9.37
C TYR A 101 4.69 7.66 8.17
N TRP A 102 4.93 6.96 7.08
CA TRP A 102 5.33 7.62 5.85
C TRP A 102 4.12 8.23 5.16
N SER A 103 4.21 9.53 4.93
CA SER A 103 3.32 10.27 4.04
C SER A 103 4.04 10.58 2.74
N PHE A 104 3.31 10.42 1.63
CA PHE A 104 3.84 10.66 0.30
C PHE A 104 3.02 11.71 -0.44
N ALA A 105 3.68 12.43 -1.33
CA ALA A 105 3.03 13.33 -2.28
C ALA A 105 3.80 13.35 -3.59
N LYS A 106 3.09 13.53 -4.70
CA LYS A 106 3.71 13.72 -6.02
C LYS A 106 3.61 15.17 -6.46
N PHE A 107 4.72 15.71 -6.97
CA PHE A 107 4.78 17.01 -7.60
C PHE A 107 5.60 16.93 -8.90
N GLY A 108 4.91 16.96 -10.03
CA GLY A 108 5.54 16.68 -11.33
C GLY A 108 6.14 15.28 -11.36
N ASN A 109 7.41 15.16 -11.67
CA ASN A 109 8.16 13.89 -11.64
C ASN A 109 8.78 13.58 -10.29
N ASN A 110 8.57 14.44 -9.28
CA ASN A 110 9.13 14.25 -7.97
C ASN A 110 8.13 13.55 -7.04
N VAL A 111 8.57 12.50 -6.41
CA VAL A 111 7.89 11.87 -5.27
C VAL A 111 8.55 12.41 -4.00
N LEU A 112 7.74 12.98 -3.15
CA LEU A 112 8.15 13.49 -1.84
C LEU A 112 7.68 12.51 -0.77
N ALA A 113 8.53 12.22 0.20
CA ALA A 113 8.19 11.37 1.33
C ALA A 113 8.61 12.03 2.65
N THR A 114 7.82 11.87 3.69
CA THR A 114 8.13 12.36 5.03
C THR A 114 7.66 11.37 6.09
N ASN A 115 8.44 11.24 7.15
CA ASN A 115 8.13 10.46 8.35
C ASN A 115 8.05 11.33 9.61
N PHE A 116 7.98 12.65 9.48
CA PHE A 116 7.95 13.64 10.54
C PHE A 116 9.20 13.69 11.46
N ALA A 117 10.02 12.67 11.45
CA ALA A 117 11.27 12.59 12.24
C ALA A 117 12.48 13.08 11.46
N ASP A 118 12.53 12.79 10.15
CA ASP A 118 13.60 13.17 9.24
C ASP A 118 13.23 14.37 8.37
N ASN A 119 14.18 14.85 7.59
CA ASN A 119 13.93 15.84 6.55
C ASN A 119 13.03 15.26 5.45
N ILE A 120 12.31 16.13 4.75
CA ILE A 120 11.53 15.73 3.59
C ILE A 120 12.46 15.10 2.56
N GLN A 121 12.12 13.91 2.13
CA GLN A 121 12.83 13.14 1.11
C GLN A 121 12.27 13.45 -0.26
N LYS A 122 13.13 13.49 -1.28
CA LYS A 122 12.77 13.66 -2.68
C LYS A 122 13.32 12.50 -3.49
N PHE A 123 12.53 12.01 -4.43
CA PHE A 123 12.93 11.07 -5.48
C PHE A 123 12.37 11.55 -6.81
N GLU A 124 13.23 11.80 -7.80
CA GLU A 124 12.84 12.19 -9.15
C GLU A 124 12.74 10.95 -10.04
N GLU A 125 11.51 10.59 -10.41
CA GLU A 125 11.23 9.44 -11.27
C GLU A 125 11.99 9.53 -12.58
N GLY A 126 12.67 8.44 -12.94
CA GLY A 126 13.49 8.35 -14.16
C GLY A 126 14.88 8.96 -14.07
N THR A 127 15.23 9.62 -12.98
CA THR A 127 16.54 10.30 -12.80
C THR A 127 17.27 9.79 -11.57
N ASP A 128 16.61 9.78 -10.43
CA ASP A 128 17.24 9.45 -9.14
C ASP A 128 17.32 7.93 -8.94
N THR A 129 18.41 7.48 -8.32
CA THR A 129 18.62 6.08 -7.94
C THR A 129 18.24 5.81 -6.50
N ALA A 130 18.16 6.83 -5.65
CA ALA A 130 17.78 6.78 -4.26
C ALA A 130 17.12 8.11 -3.83
N PHE A 131 16.32 8.04 -2.77
CA PHE A 131 15.80 9.24 -2.12
C PHE A 131 16.92 10.10 -1.54
N SER A 132 16.70 11.39 -1.51
CA SER A 132 17.65 12.37 -0.97
C SER A 132 16.93 13.43 -0.15
N ASP A 133 17.63 14.04 0.81
CA ASP A 133 17.11 15.17 1.58
C ASP A 133 16.80 16.35 0.66
N ARG A 134 15.57 16.84 0.69
CA ARG A 134 15.18 18.00 -0.12
C ARG A 134 15.43 19.32 0.59
N VAL A 135 15.08 19.40 1.85
CA VAL A 135 15.22 20.61 2.68
C VAL A 135 15.47 20.18 4.12
N SER A 136 16.21 20.99 4.87
CA SER A 136 16.41 20.78 6.31
C SER A 136 15.14 21.09 7.15
N LEU A 137 13.96 20.96 6.57
CA LEU A 137 12.68 21.17 7.22
C LEU A 137 11.98 19.82 7.41
N LYS A 138 11.57 19.56 8.62
CA LYS A 138 10.67 18.44 8.95
C LYS A 138 9.25 18.89 8.68
N ALA A 139 8.48 18.06 7.98
CA ALA A 139 7.05 18.30 7.89
C ALA A 139 6.43 18.08 9.28
N LYS A 140 5.73 19.08 9.76
CA LYS A 140 4.86 19.01 10.93
C LYS A 140 3.45 19.39 10.49
N TYR A 141 2.45 18.91 11.21
CA TYR A 141 1.05 19.24 10.98
C TYR A 141 0.84 20.76 10.92
#